data_2c84526c59abd1be51905542d2f8231c
#
_entry.id   2c84526c59abd1be51905542d2f8231c
#
_cell.length_a   1.000
_cell.length_b   1.000
_cell.length_c   1.000
_cell.angle_alpha   90.00
_cell.angle_beta   90.00
_cell.angle_gamma   90.00
#
_symmetry.space_group_name_H-M   'P 1'
#
loop_
_entity.id
_entity.type
_entity.pdbx_description
1 polymer ?
#
loop_
_entity_poly.entity_id
_entity_poly.type
_entity_poly.pdbx_seq_one_letter_code
_entity_poly.pdbx_strand_id
1 'polypeptide(L)'
;MVYSRSGSCISVSHLKKKFGNKTALDGVSFEVEYGKVFGFLGPNGAGKSTTIKILTTLLLPSSGNVEIFGMDVTKFSAPIRKRIGVVSQQPSLEANLTVERAMDLYGLMWGIRRTRRKEKITEIMESFDLQEIRNIKNDELSIGQKRRVQVAREFIHEMDLLFLDEPTVGLDPAARRMLLDYIKNQVKSGLTVFFTTHIMEEAEYLCDELAIINRGKIIAYDTPLGLKKKYGKENTILMQLKEKVSESILELITKVSPNSQIIKDGENGVRITSIDSQNTLAKLIENFTIKGLKIINVSISSPSLEDVFLTMVK
;
A
#
# COMPACT_ATOMS: atom_id res chain seq x y z
N MET A 1 -27.74 2.75 -10.09
CA MET A 1 -27.41 1.88 -11.23
C MET A 1 -25.89 1.85 -11.34
N VAL A 2 -25.27 0.74 -10.95
CA VAL A 2 -23.83 0.53 -11.14
C VAL A 2 -23.66 0.15 -12.62
N TYR A 3 -23.31 1.11 -13.45
CA TYR A 3 -22.82 0.81 -14.78
C TYR A 3 -21.49 0.08 -14.61
N SER A 4 -21.39 -1.17 -15.01
CA SER A 4 -20.11 -1.85 -15.18
C SER A 4 -19.36 -1.10 -16.30
N ARG A 5 -18.51 -0.15 -15.90
CA ARG A 5 -17.61 0.51 -16.84
C ARG A 5 -16.55 -0.52 -17.22
N SER A 6 -16.68 -1.13 -18.39
CA SER A 6 -15.63 -1.98 -18.96
C SER A 6 -14.51 -1.08 -19.50
N GLY A 7 -13.26 -1.42 -19.18
CA GLY A 7 -12.08 -0.70 -19.65
C GLY A 7 -11.20 -0.14 -18.53
N SER A 8 -10.14 0.55 -18.92
CA SER A 8 -9.16 1.12 -17.99
C SER A 8 -9.63 2.48 -17.45
N CYS A 9 -9.64 2.62 -16.11
CA CYS A 9 -9.87 3.89 -15.41
C CYS A 9 -8.66 4.81 -15.57
N ILE A 10 -7.45 4.23 -15.49
CA ILE A 10 -6.17 4.91 -15.73
C ILE A 10 -5.42 4.13 -16.81
N SER A 11 -4.90 4.84 -17.82
CA SER A 11 -4.00 4.27 -18.82
C SER A 11 -2.74 5.14 -18.90
N VAL A 12 -1.59 4.51 -18.70
CA VAL A 12 -0.27 5.15 -18.74
C VAL A 12 0.62 4.42 -19.73
N SER A 13 1.14 5.14 -20.71
CA SER A 13 1.99 4.58 -21.76
C SER A 13 3.29 5.37 -21.89
N HIS A 14 4.42 4.68 -21.66
CA HIS A 14 5.79 5.20 -21.82
C HIS A 14 6.04 6.53 -21.09
N LEU A 15 5.42 6.72 -19.93
CA LEU A 15 5.51 7.95 -19.15
C LEU A 15 6.95 8.24 -18.74
N LYS A 16 7.44 9.44 -19.11
CA LYS A 16 8.74 9.96 -18.68
C LYS A 16 8.59 11.30 -17.97
N LYS A 17 9.43 11.51 -16.95
CA LYS A 17 9.54 12.81 -16.27
C LYS A 17 11.00 13.08 -15.93
N LYS A 18 11.46 14.25 -16.37
CA LYS A 18 12.78 14.79 -16.07
C LYS A 18 12.66 16.12 -15.31
N PHE A 19 13.53 16.35 -14.36
CA PHE A 19 13.74 17.60 -13.65
C PHE A 19 15.19 18.02 -13.87
N GLY A 20 15.43 18.92 -14.79
CA GLY A 20 16.78 19.22 -15.26
C GLY A 20 17.47 17.94 -15.76
N ASN A 21 18.61 17.61 -15.17
CA ASN A 21 19.39 16.40 -15.52
C ASN A 21 18.91 15.13 -14.81
N LYS A 22 18.00 15.23 -13.84
CA LYS A 22 17.51 14.09 -13.08
C LYS A 22 16.27 13.49 -13.73
N THR A 23 16.35 12.21 -14.13
CA THR A 23 15.20 11.43 -14.59
C THR A 23 14.48 10.84 -13.40
N ALA A 24 13.22 11.24 -13.18
CA ALA A 24 12.38 10.73 -12.11
C ALA A 24 11.51 9.56 -12.57
N LEU A 25 11.07 9.54 -13.84
CA LEU A 25 10.32 8.44 -14.47
C LEU A 25 10.92 8.18 -15.85
N ASP A 26 11.10 6.91 -16.20
CA ASP A 26 11.75 6.49 -17.44
C ASP A 26 10.97 5.35 -18.13
N GLY A 27 9.90 5.73 -18.85
CA GLY A 27 9.12 4.81 -19.67
C GLY A 27 8.13 3.94 -18.86
N VAL A 28 7.53 4.50 -17.82
CA VAL A 28 6.54 3.80 -16.99
C VAL A 28 5.26 3.55 -17.79
N SER A 29 4.77 2.30 -17.80
CA SER A 29 3.52 1.91 -18.48
C SER A 29 2.72 0.96 -17.57
N PHE A 30 1.45 1.24 -17.38
CA PHE A 30 0.50 0.40 -16.63
C PHE A 30 -0.94 0.82 -16.90
N GLU A 31 -1.88 -0.03 -16.54
CA GLU A 31 -3.30 0.23 -16.59
C GLU A 31 -3.96 -0.05 -15.24
N VAL A 32 -5.05 0.63 -14.95
CA VAL A 32 -5.87 0.38 -13.75
C VAL A 32 -7.32 0.23 -14.19
N GLU A 33 -7.91 -0.90 -13.89
CA GLU A 33 -9.33 -1.15 -14.18
C GLU A 33 -10.26 -0.40 -13.21
N TYR A 34 -11.49 -0.12 -13.66
CA TYR A 34 -12.51 0.43 -12.77
C TYR A 34 -12.86 -0.51 -11.63
N GLY A 35 -13.10 0.06 -10.44
CA GLY A 35 -13.51 -0.68 -9.25
C GLY A 35 -12.42 -1.59 -8.65
N LYS A 36 -11.15 -1.33 -8.96
CA LYS A 36 -9.98 -2.04 -8.45
C LYS A 36 -9.12 -1.16 -7.56
N VAL A 37 -8.36 -1.81 -6.68
CA VAL A 37 -7.26 -1.17 -5.96
C VAL A 37 -5.95 -1.52 -6.65
N PHE A 38 -5.30 -0.51 -7.17
CA PHE A 38 -3.98 -0.63 -7.78
C PHE A 38 -2.90 -0.12 -6.83
N GLY A 39 -1.99 -1.00 -6.44
CA GLY A 39 -0.84 -0.69 -5.60
C GLY A 39 0.37 -0.25 -6.41
N PHE A 40 1.01 0.86 -6.00
CA PHE A 40 2.22 1.36 -6.64
C PHE A 40 3.35 1.43 -5.60
N LEU A 41 4.17 0.39 -5.54
CA LEU A 41 5.15 0.16 -4.48
C LEU A 41 6.56 0.50 -4.93
N GLY A 42 7.38 0.96 -4.00
CA GLY A 42 8.78 1.24 -4.29
C GLY A 42 9.47 1.97 -3.16
N PRO A 43 10.81 2.00 -3.15
CA PRO A 43 11.56 2.75 -2.15
C PRO A 43 11.34 4.26 -2.27
N ASN A 44 11.81 5.02 -1.27
CA ASN A 44 11.79 6.47 -1.33
C ASN A 44 12.61 6.96 -2.52
N GLY A 45 12.04 7.93 -3.27
CA GLY A 45 12.67 8.45 -4.47
C GLY A 45 12.51 7.60 -5.73
N ALA A 46 11.80 6.47 -5.69
CA ALA A 46 11.56 5.62 -6.86
C ALA A 46 10.69 6.24 -7.95
N GLY A 47 9.92 7.30 -7.63
CA GLY A 47 9.05 7.99 -8.58
C GLY A 47 7.55 7.96 -8.20
N LYS A 48 7.16 7.36 -7.08
CA LYS A 48 5.74 7.20 -6.65
C LYS A 48 4.97 8.53 -6.63
N SER A 49 5.40 9.48 -5.80
CA SER A 49 4.73 10.79 -5.69
C SER A 49 4.81 11.62 -6.97
N THR A 50 5.86 11.44 -7.79
CA THR A 50 5.94 12.06 -9.12
C THR A 50 4.85 11.52 -10.03
N THR A 51 4.62 10.22 -10.03
CA THR A 51 3.55 9.58 -10.79
C THR A 51 2.19 10.09 -10.34
N ILE A 52 1.90 10.08 -9.03
CA ILE A 52 0.64 10.64 -8.49
C ILE A 52 0.44 12.10 -8.92
N LYS A 53 1.45 12.96 -8.82
CA LYS A 53 1.33 14.37 -9.24
C LYS A 53 0.99 14.52 -10.72
N ILE A 54 1.46 13.63 -11.60
CA ILE A 54 1.11 13.66 -13.02
C ILE A 54 -0.32 13.16 -13.20
N LEU A 55 -0.69 12.04 -12.60
CA LEU A 55 -2.04 11.48 -12.66
C LEU A 55 -3.09 12.46 -12.12
N THR A 56 -2.78 13.16 -11.03
CA THR A 56 -3.67 14.17 -10.44
C THR A 56 -3.61 15.54 -11.13
N THR A 57 -2.97 15.61 -12.30
CA THR A 57 -2.84 16.83 -13.13
C THR A 57 -2.09 17.99 -12.46
N LEU A 58 -1.35 17.74 -11.37
CA LEU A 58 -0.53 18.74 -10.68
C LEU A 58 0.83 18.94 -11.32
N LEU A 59 1.26 18.03 -12.18
CA LEU A 59 2.56 18.04 -12.84
C LEU A 59 2.42 17.52 -14.27
N LEU A 60 2.99 18.25 -15.23
CA LEU A 60 3.01 17.78 -16.62
C LEU A 60 4.08 16.69 -16.84
N PRO A 61 3.81 15.66 -17.63
CA PRO A 61 4.81 14.70 -18.07
C PRO A 61 5.84 15.37 -18.98
N SER A 62 7.05 14.79 -19.08
CA SER A 62 8.04 15.23 -20.09
C SER A 62 7.77 14.56 -21.44
N SER A 63 7.28 13.32 -21.44
CA SER A 63 6.79 12.60 -22.63
C SER A 63 5.97 11.36 -22.19
N GLY A 64 5.32 10.69 -23.13
CA GLY A 64 4.40 9.60 -22.91
C GLY A 64 2.94 10.07 -22.80
N ASN A 65 2.01 9.11 -22.82
CA ASN A 65 0.57 9.37 -22.76
C ASN A 65 0.02 8.95 -21.41
N VAL A 66 -0.83 9.79 -20.84
CA VAL A 66 -1.53 9.52 -19.57
C VAL A 66 -2.99 9.92 -19.74
N GLU A 67 -3.85 8.94 -19.55
CA GLU A 67 -5.30 9.13 -19.62
C GLU A 67 -5.96 8.69 -18.32
N ILE A 68 -6.95 9.45 -17.88
CA ILE A 68 -7.85 9.10 -16.77
C ILE A 68 -9.28 9.22 -17.26
N PHE A 69 -10.07 8.18 -17.09
CA PHE A 69 -11.43 8.08 -17.62
C PHE A 69 -11.50 8.26 -19.15
N GLY A 70 -10.43 7.88 -19.89
CA GLY A 70 -10.30 8.12 -21.33
C GLY A 70 -9.97 9.56 -21.71
N MET A 71 -9.63 10.41 -20.73
CA MET A 71 -9.28 11.82 -20.94
C MET A 71 -7.78 12.04 -20.71
N ASP A 72 -7.12 12.68 -21.67
CA ASP A 72 -5.70 13.11 -21.57
C ASP A 72 -5.53 14.11 -20.41
N VAL A 73 -4.66 13.77 -19.44
CA VAL A 73 -4.43 14.57 -18.24
C VAL A 73 -3.88 15.99 -18.54
N THR A 74 -3.24 16.18 -19.70
CA THR A 74 -2.67 17.48 -20.09
C THR A 74 -3.72 18.41 -20.68
N LYS A 75 -4.78 17.87 -21.27
CA LYS A 75 -5.83 18.63 -21.97
C LYS A 75 -7.10 18.80 -21.13
N PHE A 76 -7.44 17.77 -20.34
CA PHE A 76 -8.72 17.68 -19.63
C PHE A 76 -8.56 17.71 -18.10
N SER A 77 -7.64 18.54 -17.58
CA SER A 77 -7.34 18.59 -16.15
C SER A 77 -8.55 18.95 -15.27
N ALA A 78 -9.39 19.90 -15.68
CA ALA A 78 -10.53 20.36 -14.89
C ALA A 78 -11.65 19.30 -14.77
N PRO A 79 -12.13 18.65 -15.85
CA PRO A 79 -13.11 17.56 -15.72
C PRO A 79 -12.56 16.34 -14.96
N ILE A 80 -11.26 16.01 -15.09
CA ILE A 80 -10.64 14.93 -14.31
C ILE A 80 -10.69 15.26 -12.82
N ARG A 81 -10.23 16.46 -12.42
CA ARG A 81 -10.19 16.89 -11.01
C ARG A 81 -11.54 16.86 -10.31
N LYS A 82 -12.65 17.03 -11.04
CA LYS A 82 -14.01 16.95 -10.47
C LYS A 82 -14.44 15.55 -10.08
N ARG A 83 -13.72 14.53 -10.52
CA ARG A 83 -14.09 13.12 -10.34
C ARG A 83 -13.05 12.33 -9.53
N ILE A 84 -11.99 13.00 -9.06
CA ILE A 84 -10.93 12.37 -8.28
C ILE A 84 -10.88 12.94 -6.85
N GLY A 85 -10.48 12.10 -5.89
CA GLY A 85 -10.03 12.49 -4.57
C GLY A 85 -8.51 12.30 -4.45
N VAL A 86 -7.85 13.12 -3.64
CA VAL A 86 -6.38 13.06 -3.50
C VAL A 86 -5.95 13.24 -2.05
N VAL A 87 -5.44 12.17 -1.46
CA VAL A 87 -4.78 12.20 -0.16
C VAL A 87 -3.28 12.26 -0.37
N SER A 88 -2.69 13.45 -0.20
CA SER A 88 -1.25 13.66 -0.32
C SER A 88 -0.48 13.14 0.90
N GLN A 89 0.81 12.88 0.73
CA GLN A 89 1.68 12.37 1.80
C GLN A 89 1.70 13.28 3.03
N GLN A 90 1.70 14.61 2.83
CA GLN A 90 1.61 15.56 3.93
C GLN A 90 0.16 16.02 4.15
N PRO A 91 -0.35 15.99 5.39
CA PRO A 91 -1.66 16.55 5.69
C PRO A 91 -1.74 18.04 5.35
N SER A 92 -2.76 18.41 4.60
CA SER A 92 -3.09 19.81 4.30
C SER A 92 -4.48 20.13 4.84
N LEU A 93 -4.54 20.51 6.10
CA LEU A 93 -5.77 20.89 6.79
C LEU A 93 -5.68 22.36 7.20
N GLU A 94 -6.80 23.04 7.20
CA GLU A 94 -6.94 24.43 7.63
C GLU A 94 -6.70 24.52 9.15
N ALA A 95 -5.51 24.97 9.56
CA ALA A 95 -5.01 24.93 10.94
C ALA A 95 -6.00 25.49 11.99
N ASN A 96 -6.53 26.67 11.73
CA ASN A 96 -7.39 27.42 12.66
C ASN A 96 -8.86 26.94 12.70
N LEU A 97 -9.26 25.99 11.85
CA LEU A 97 -10.61 25.45 11.84
C LEU A 97 -10.69 24.18 12.70
N THR A 98 -11.86 23.97 13.34
CA THR A 98 -12.17 22.69 13.95
C THR A 98 -12.36 21.63 12.86
N VAL A 99 -12.22 20.36 13.22
CA VAL A 99 -12.41 19.22 12.29
C VAL A 99 -13.74 19.36 11.54
N GLU A 100 -14.85 19.57 12.25
CA GLU A 100 -16.15 19.72 11.61
C GLU A 100 -16.22 20.90 10.66
N ARG A 101 -15.69 22.07 11.06
CA ARG A 101 -15.70 23.27 10.22
C ARG A 101 -14.82 23.11 8.96
N ALA A 102 -13.69 22.45 9.09
CA ALA A 102 -12.83 22.14 7.95
C ALA A 102 -13.53 21.19 6.97
N MET A 103 -14.23 20.17 7.47
CA MET A 103 -15.05 19.30 6.64
C MET A 103 -16.22 20.03 5.99
N ASP A 104 -16.91 20.91 6.73
CA ASP A 104 -18.01 21.72 6.17
C ASP A 104 -17.52 22.66 5.08
N LEU A 105 -16.40 23.33 5.29
CA LEU A 105 -15.76 24.19 4.28
C LEU A 105 -15.40 23.38 3.02
N TYR A 106 -14.80 22.21 3.20
CA TYR A 106 -14.43 21.34 2.08
C TYR A 106 -15.67 20.92 1.26
N GLY A 107 -16.73 20.49 1.91
CA GLY A 107 -17.96 20.13 1.22
C GLY A 107 -18.65 21.34 0.57
N LEU A 108 -18.50 22.55 1.14
CA LEU A 108 -18.99 23.80 0.52
C LEU A 108 -18.21 24.10 -0.78
N MET A 109 -16.89 23.95 -0.78
CA MET A 109 -16.05 24.14 -1.99
C MET A 109 -16.42 23.19 -3.13
N TRP A 110 -16.93 21.98 -2.79
CA TRP A 110 -17.48 21.02 -3.75
C TRP A 110 -18.94 21.30 -4.14
N GLY A 111 -19.54 22.41 -3.65
CA GLY A 111 -20.91 22.82 -3.99
C GLY A 111 -22.00 21.93 -3.37
N ILE A 112 -21.67 21.15 -2.34
CA ILE A 112 -22.64 20.25 -1.68
C ILE A 112 -23.63 21.07 -0.85
N ARG A 113 -24.94 20.84 -1.03
CA ARG A 113 -26.01 21.52 -0.27
C ARG A 113 -25.85 21.27 1.24
N ARG A 114 -26.17 22.29 2.05
CA ARG A 114 -25.94 22.31 3.50
C ARG A 114 -26.54 21.09 4.23
N THR A 115 -27.75 20.69 3.90
CA THR A 115 -28.42 19.52 4.52
C THR A 115 -27.64 18.23 4.24
N ARG A 116 -27.37 17.96 2.95
CA ARG A 116 -26.63 16.78 2.51
C ARG A 116 -25.19 16.76 3.07
N ARG A 117 -24.56 17.93 3.14
CA ARG A 117 -23.20 18.08 3.69
C ARG A 117 -23.15 17.72 5.17
N LYS A 118 -24.11 18.18 5.98
CA LYS A 118 -24.19 17.83 7.40
C LYS A 118 -24.41 16.33 7.64
N GLU A 119 -25.33 15.72 6.89
CA GLU A 119 -25.55 14.27 6.95
C GLU A 119 -24.26 13.50 6.63
N LYS A 120 -23.60 13.88 5.53
CA LYS A 120 -22.38 13.23 5.07
C LYS A 120 -21.22 13.39 6.06
N ILE A 121 -21.05 14.56 6.67
CA ILE A 121 -20.04 14.82 7.69
C ILE A 121 -20.31 13.94 8.91
N THR A 122 -21.54 13.81 9.36
CA THR A 122 -21.87 12.94 10.50
C THR A 122 -21.54 11.47 10.20
N GLU A 123 -21.96 10.95 9.04
CA GLU A 123 -21.66 9.60 8.58
C GLU A 123 -20.15 9.32 8.54
N ILE A 124 -19.37 10.27 7.98
CA ILE A 124 -17.92 10.13 7.84
C ILE A 124 -17.22 10.21 9.20
N MET A 125 -17.65 11.12 10.08
CA MET A 125 -17.10 11.21 11.43
C MET A 125 -17.30 9.93 12.23
N GLU A 126 -18.46 9.29 12.10
CA GLU A 126 -18.72 7.98 12.72
C GLU A 126 -17.84 6.90 12.12
N SER A 127 -17.74 6.84 10.79
CA SER A 127 -16.95 5.83 10.07
C SER A 127 -15.45 5.89 10.35
N PHE A 128 -14.93 7.06 10.68
CA PHE A 128 -13.50 7.31 10.94
C PHE A 128 -13.18 7.57 12.41
N ASP A 129 -14.15 7.34 13.32
CA ASP A 129 -13.97 7.56 14.76
C ASP A 129 -13.40 8.97 15.08
N LEU A 130 -14.07 10.01 14.58
CA LEU A 130 -13.67 11.40 14.70
C LEU A 130 -14.58 12.21 15.64
N GLN A 131 -15.57 11.59 16.28
CA GLN A 131 -16.59 12.28 17.08
C GLN A 131 -15.98 13.06 18.26
N GLU A 132 -15.03 12.45 18.97
CA GLU A 132 -14.39 13.07 20.13
C GLU A 132 -13.54 14.31 19.76
N ILE A 133 -12.99 14.33 18.56
CA ILE A 133 -12.13 15.43 18.09
C ILE A 133 -12.89 16.44 17.21
N ARG A 134 -14.21 16.31 17.08
CA ARG A 134 -15.07 17.14 16.21
C ARG A 134 -14.86 18.63 16.38
N ASN A 135 -14.74 19.09 17.63
CA ASN A 135 -14.61 20.50 18.01
C ASN A 135 -13.15 20.94 18.27
N ILE A 136 -12.18 20.03 18.09
CA ILE A 136 -10.75 20.34 18.24
C ILE A 136 -10.25 20.99 16.95
N LYS A 137 -9.36 21.98 17.08
CA LYS A 137 -8.74 22.60 15.93
C LYS A 137 -7.72 21.67 15.27
N ASN A 138 -7.58 21.80 13.95
CA ASN A 138 -6.69 20.91 13.20
C ASN A 138 -5.21 21.03 13.58
N ASP A 139 -4.74 22.20 14.04
CA ASP A 139 -3.36 22.39 14.52
C ASP A 139 -3.08 21.66 15.84
N GLU A 140 -4.09 21.47 16.69
CA GLU A 140 -4.01 20.79 17.98
C GLU A 140 -4.03 19.26 17.86
N LEU A 141 -4.35 18.71 16.68
CA LEU A 141 -4.44 17.27 16.43
C LEU A 141 -3.06 16.61 16.39
N SER A 142 -3.00 15.37 16.87
CA SER A 142 -1.85 14.48 16.62
C SER A 142 -1.66 14.19 15.13
N ILE A 143 -0.48 13.69 14.72
CA ILE A 143 -0.18 13.34 13.33
C ILE A 143 -1.18 12.29 12.81
N GLY A 144 -1.48 11.26 13.61
CA GLY A 144 -2.43 10.23 13.24
C GLY A 144 -3.86 10.74 13.10
N GLN A 145 -4.30 11.63 14.02
CA GLN A 145 -5.61 12.28 13.94
C GLN A 145 -5.71 13.15 12.68
N LYS A 146 -4.69 13.98 12.38
CA LYS A 146 -4.61 14.77 11.15
C LYS A 146 -4.75 13.89 9.91
N ARG A 147 -4.10 12.73 9.93
CA ARG A 147 -4.15 11.78 8.81
C ARG A 147 -5.54 11.19 8.63
N ARG A 148 -6.18 10.74 9.72
CA ARG A 148 -7.57 10.25 9.67
C ARG A 148 -8.53 11.31 9.13
N VAL A 149 -8.44 12.55 9.62
CA VAL A 149 -9.26 13.67 9.14
C VAL A 149 -9.01 13.96 7.67
N GLN A 150 -7.76 13.95 7.22
CA GLN A 150 -7.40 14.19 5.82
C GLN A 150 -8.02 13.16 4.89
N VAL A 151 -7.94 11.87 5.24
CA VAL A 151 -8.54 10.82 4.42
C VAL A 151 -10.07 10.89 4.46
N ALA A 152 -10.65 11.04 5.66
CA ALA A 152 -12.09 11.15 5.86
C ALA A 152 -12.71 12.29 5.05
N ARG A 153 -12.04 13.44 4.98
CA ARG A 153 -12.47 14.61 4.24
C ARG A 153 -12.69 14.34 2.75
N GLU A 154 -11.88 13.50 2.13
CA GLU A 154 -12.03 13.18 0.70
C GLU A 154 -13.37 12.49 0.39
N PHE A 155 -13.95 11.76 1.35
CA PHE A 155 -15.22 11.07 1.16
C PHE A 155 -16.46 11.97 1.32
N ILE A 156 -16.29 13.28 1.55
CA ILE A 156 -17.40 14.24 1.60
C ILE A 156 -18.00 14.44 0.21
N HIS A 157 -17.19 14.46 -0.85
CA HIS A 157 -17.67 14.58 -2.23
C HIS A 157 -17.70 13.22 -2.94
N GLU A 158 -18.47 13.14 -4.01
CA GLU A 158 -18.52 11.95 -4.85
C GLU A 158 -17.34 11.93 -5.80
N MET A 159 -16.69 10.76 -5.91
CA MET A 159 -15.53 10.55 -6.76
C MET A 159 -15.56 9.15 -7.39
N ASP A 160 -14.98 9.02 -8.57
CA ASP A 160 -14.82 7.74 -9.27
C ASP A 160 -13.45 7.10 -9.00
N LEU A 161 -12.44 7.92 -8.63
CA LEU A 161 -11.06 7.50 -8.42
C LEU A 161 -10.44 8.24 -7.24
N LEU A 162 -9.83 7.51 -6.33
CA LEU A 162 -9.13 8.05 -5.16
C LEU A 162 -7.64 7.73 -5.25
N PHE A 163 -6.81 8.77 -5.15
CA PHE A 163 -5.36 8.67 -5.02
C PHE A 163 -4.95 8.76 -3.55
N LEU A 164 -4.19 7.80 -3.08
CA LEU A 164 -3.72 7.70 -1.71
C LEU A 164 -2.19 7.60 -1.69
N ASP A 165 -1.50 8.69 -1.32
CA ASP A 165 -0.03 8.70 -1.20
C ASP A 165 0.38 8.41 0.24
N GLU A 166 0.74 7.15 0.52
CA GLU A 166 1.14 6.63 1.84
C GLU A 166 0.14 6.99 2.96
N PRO A 167 -1.16 6.64 2.84
CA PRO A 167 -2.22 7.17 3.69
C PRO A 167 -2.18 6.70 5.15
N THR A 168 -1.40 5.69 5.46
CA THR A 168 -1.35 5.02 6.77
C THR A 168 -0.17 5.45 7.63
N VAL A 169 0.72 6.28 7.07
CA VAL A 169 1.88 6.80 7.82
C VAL A 169 1.42 7.61 9.04
N GLY A 170 1.95 7.24 10.22
CA GLY A 170 1.62 7.87 11.49
C GLY A 170 0.34 7.37 12.16
N LEU A 171 -0.34 6.37 11.59
CA LEU A 171 -1.46 5.68 12.22
C LEU A 171 -0.98 4.52 13.10
N ASP A 172 -1.66 4.34 14.22
CA ASP A 172 -1.54 3.11 15.00
C ASP A 172 -2.15 1.90 14.24
N PRO A 173 -1.87 0.65 14.66
CA PRO A 173 -2.34 -0.55 13.95
C PRO A 173 -3.87 -0.62 13.83
N ALA A 174 -4.63 -0.18 14.83
CA ALA A 174 -6.10 -0.24 14.80
C ALA A 174 -6.68 0.79 13.82
N ALA A 175 -6.20 2.04 13.87
CA ALA A 175 -6.61 3.09 12.94
C ALA A 175 -6.21 2.75 11.49
N ARG A 176 -5.02 2.14 11.29
CA ARG A 176 -4.58 1.65 9.99
C ARG A 176 -5.55 0.61 9.43
N ARG A 177 -5.89 -0.38 10.23
CA ARG A 177 -6.81 -1.45 9.82
C ARG A 177 -8.20 -0.90 9.47
N MET A 178 -8.75 -0.04 10.31
CA MET A 178 -10.02 0.63 10.07
C MET A 178 -10.03 1.39 8.74
N LEU A 179 -8.97 2.13 8.46
CA LEU A 179 -8.83 2.87 7.20
C LEU A 179 -8.82 1.94 5.98
N LEU A 180 -8.02 0.88 6.01
CA LEU A 180 -7.93 -0.09 4.91
C LEU A 180 -9.27 -0.81 4.68
N ASP A 181 -9.96 -1.19 5.76
CA ASP A 181 -11.29 -1.82 5.69
C ASP A 181 -12.34 -0.86 5.11
N TYR A 182 -12.32 0.41 5.50
CA TYR A 182 -13.19 1.43 4.92
C TYR A 182 -12.96 1.59 3.41
N ILE A 183 -11.71 1.72 2.97
CA ILE A 183 -11.35 1.81 1.55
C ILE A 183 -11.85 0.56 0.80
N LYS A 184 -11.61 -0.62 1.35
CA LYS A 184 -12.04 -1.89 0.74
C LYS A 184 -13.56 -1.96 0.54
N ASN A 185 -14.32 -1.42 1.48
CA ASN A 185 -15.77 -1.34 1.35
C ASN A 185 -16.23 -0.33 0.29
N GLN A 186 -15.54 0.82 0.16
CA GLN A 186 -15.83 1.80 -0.88
C GLN A 186 -15.53 1.24 -2.29
N VAL A 187 -14.46 0.43 -2.42
CA VAL A 187 -14.13 -0.25 -3.69
C VAL A 187 -15.22 -1.24 -4.09
N LYS A 188 -15.79 -2.00 -3.14
CA LYS A 188 -16.97 -2.87 -3.41
C LYS A 188 -18.17 -2.08 -3.91
N SER A 189 -18.27 -0.79 -3.59
CA SER A 189 -19.31 0.10 -4.07
C SER A 189 -18.96 0.77 -5.41
N GLY A 190 -17.82 0.42 -6.03
CA GLY A 190 -17.43 0.88 -7.37
C GLY A 190 -16.34 1.95 -7.40
N LEU A 191 -15.80 2.37 -6.25
CA LEU A 191 -14.65 3.29 -6.21
C LEU A 191 -13.40 2.61 -6.77
N THR A 192 -12.65 3.31 -7.61
CA THR A 192 -11.30 2.90 -8.04
C THR A 192 -10.26 3.55 -7.13
N VAL A 193 -9.21 2.84 -6.77
CA VAL A 193 -8.18 3.37 -5.86
C VAL A 193 -6.79 3.17 -6.43
N PHE A 194 -6.00 4.25 -6.48
CA PHE A 194 -4.56 4.21 -6.73
C PHE A 194 -3.84 4.44 -5.40
N PHE A 195 -3.16 3.42 -4.92
CA PHE A 195 -2.61 3.35 -3.57
C PHE A 195 -1.08 3.23 -3.60
N THR A 196 -0.38 4.12 -2.90
CA THR A 196 1.06 3.96 -2.68
C THR A 196 1.34 3.62 -1.23
N THR A 197 2.26 2.71 -1.03
CA THR A 197 2.79 2.37 0.29
C THR A 197 4.20 1.82 0.17
N HIS A 198 4.93 1.83 1.27
CA HIS A 198 6.17 1.08 1.44
C HIS A 198 5.97 -0.11 2.40
N ILE A 199 4.74 -0.31 2.91
CA ILE A 199 4.36 -1.40 3.81
C ILE A 199 3.72 -2.51 2.99
N MET A 200 4.44 -3.62 2.83
CA MET A 200 4.04 -4.71 1.95
C MET A 200 2.76 -5.43 2.41
N GLU A 201 2.55 -5.53 3.72
CA GLU A 201 1.34 -6.11 4.31
C GLU A 201 0.08 -5.35 3.92
N GLU A 202 0.14 -4.02 3.83
CA GLU A 202 -0.98 -3.19 3.38
C GLU A 202 -1.32 -3.45 1.92
N ALA A 203 -0.29 -3.53 1.09
CA ALA A 203 -0.46 -3.82 -0.33
C ALA A 203 -1.04 -5.21 -0.56
N GLU A 204 -0.57 -6.21 0.18
CA GLU A 204 -1.10 -7.57 0.14
C GLU A 204 -2.56 -7.65 0.61
N TYR A 205 -2.92 -6.84 1.62
CA TYR A 205 -4.26 -6.80 2.16
C TYR A 205 -5.28 -6.10 1.26
N LEU A 206 -4.86 -5.00 0.63
CA LEU A 206 -5.79 -4.07 -0.02
C LEU A 206 -5.80 -4.19 -1.55
N CYS A 207 -4.64 -4.45 -2.19
CA CYS A 207 -4.50 -4.29 -3.63
C CYS A 207 -4.93 -5.53 -4.42
N ASP A 208 -5.64 -5.30 -5.53
CA ASP A 208 -5.96 -6.33 -6.51
C ASP A 208 -4.75 -6.59 -7.42
N GLU A 209 -4.05 -5.53 -7.81
CA GLU A 209 -2.86 -5.54 -8.66
C GLU A 209 -1.79 -4.62 -8.10
N LEU A 210 -0.54 -4.96 -8.37
CA LEU A 210 0.63 -4.25 -7.89
C LEU A 210 1.62 -3.96 -9.01
N ALA A 211 2.15 -2.74 -9.04
CA ALA A 211 3.36 -2.42 -9.78
C ALA A 211 4.47 -2.05 -8.80
N ILE A 212 5.63 -2.69 -8.93
CA ILE A 212 6.83 -2.35 -8.17
C ILE A 212 7.69 -1.43 -9.03
N ILE A 213 7.92 -0.20 -8.54
CA ILE A 213 8.76 0.79 -9.21
C ILE A 213 10.09 0.93 -8.48
N ASN A 214 11.18 0.96 -9.25
CA ASN A 214 12.51 1.29 -8.76
C ASN A 214 13.23 2.19 -9.78
N ARG A 215 13.87 3.27 -9.28
CA ARG A 215 14.62 4.23 -10.11
C ARG A 215 13.86 4.71 -11.36
N GLY A 216 12.56 4.98 -11.18
CA GLY A 216 11.69 5.50 -12.25
C GLY A 216 11.23 4.45 -13.27
N LYS A 217 11.44 3.16 -13.04
CA LYS A 217 11.00 2.07 -13.93
C LYS A 217 10.16 1.05 -13.18
N ILE A 218 9.12 0.53 -13.81
CA ILE A 218 8.38 -0.64 -13.28
C ILE A 218 9.27 -1.86 -13.50
N ILE A 219 9.58 -2.56 -12.41
CA ILE A 219 10.39 -3.78 -12.41
C ILE A 219 9.57 -5.05 -12.26
N ALA A 220 8.34 -4.93 -11.75
CA ALA A 220 7.36 -6.02 -11.71
C ALA A 220 5.93 -5.48 -11.73
N TYR A 221 5.02 -6.26 -12.29
CA TYR A 221 3.59 -5.96 -12.35
C TYR A 221 2.81 -7.28 -12.36
N ASP A 222 1.97 -7.49 -11.38
CA ASP A 222 1.10 -8.67 -11.24
C ASP A 222 0.15 -8.47 -10.04
N THR A 223 -0.73 -9.43 -9.77
CA THR A 223 -1.43 -9.52 -8.48
C THR A 223 -0.45 -9.81 -7.34
N PRO A 224 -0.78 -9.50 -6.08
CA PRO A 224 0.08 -9.86 -4.93
C PRO A 224 0.46 -11.35 -4.93
N LEU A 225 -0.50 -12.20 -5.22
CA LEU A 225 -0.29 -13.65 -5.29
C LEU A 225 0.59 -14.06 -6.48
N GLY A 226 0.40 -13.41 -7.65
CA GLY A 226 1.21 -13.61 -8.84
C GLY A 226 2.67 -13.26 -8.62
N LEU A 227 2.94 -12.11 -7.99
CA LEU A 227 4.30 -11.69 -7.62
C LEU A 227 4.96 -12.70 -6.67
N LYS A 228 4.25 -13.15 -5.64
CA LYS A 228 4.74 -14.16 -4.69
C LYS A 228 5.06 -15.50 -5.36
N LYS A 229 4.24 -15.95 -6.30
CA LYS A 229 4.48 -17.19 -7.07
C LYS A 229 5.65 -17.06 -8.04
N LYS A 230 5.77 -15.91 -8.71
CA LYS A 230 6.78 -15.70 -9.76
C LYS A 230 8.18 -15.43 -9.22
N TYR A 231 8.26 -14.70 -8.12
CA TYR A 231 9.53 -14.19 -7.58
C TYR A 231 9.85 -14.73 -6.19
N GLY A 232 8.89 -15.28 -5.47
CA GLY A 232 9.07 -15.93 -4.18
C GLY A 232 9.59 -17.35 -4.38
N LYS A 233 10.91 -17.49 -4.52
CA LYS A 233 11.54 -18.79 -4.79
C LYS A 233 11.66 -19.68 -3.56
N GLU A 234 11.61 -19.14 -2.37
CA GLU A 234 11.97 -19.83 -1.14
C GLU A 234 10.89 -19.68 -0.08
N ASN A 235 10.49 -20.80 0.53
CA ASN A 235 9.62 -20.78 1.69
C ASN A 235 10.44 -20.57 2.96
N THR A 236 9.82 -19.97 3.97
CA THR A 236 10.46 -19.75 5.27
C THR A 236 9.92 -20.76 6.26
N ILE A 237 10.83 -21.52 6.86
CA ILE A 237 10.57 -22.40 8.01
C ILE A 237 10.90 -21.58 9.26
N LEU A 238 9.90 -21.33 10.11
CA LEU A 238 10.09 -20.78 11.44
C LEU A 238 10.04 -21.93 12.44
N MET A 239 11.11 -22.09 13.20
CA MET A 239 11.25 -23.17 14.19
C MET A 239 11.60 -22.58 15.55
N GLN A 240 10.84 -22.97 16.57
CA GLN A 240 11.07 -22.58 17.95
C GLN A 240 11.47 -23.82 18.76
N LEU A 241 12.62 -23.76 19.41
CA LEU A 241 13.18 -24.83 20.19
C LEU A 241 12.95 -24.59 21.69
N LYS A 242 12.98 -25.65 22.49
CA LYS A 242 12.96 -25.53 23.94
C LYS A 242 14.29 -24.99 24.46
N GLU A 243 15.39 -25.37 23.84
CA GLU A 243 16.75 -24.98 24.14
C GLU A 243 17.11 -23.66 23.47
N LYS A 244 18.08 -22.91 24.04
CA LYS A 244 18.65 -21.74 23.39
C LYS A 244 19.44 -22.14 22.14
N VAL A 245 19.21 -21.39 21.05
CA VAL A 245 19.92 -21.62 19.79
C VAL A 245 21.41 -21.28 19.96
N SER A 246 22.24 -22.32 20.02
CA SER A 246 23.70 -22.26 20.09
C SER A 246 24.33 -22.33 18.70
N GLU A 247 25.61 -22.02 18.59
CA GLU A 247 26.37 -22.19 17.35
C GLU A 247 26.34 -23.62 16.82
N SER A 248 26.40 -24.62 17.72
CA SER A 248 26.32 -26.04 17.35
C SER A 248 24.96 -26.40 16.71
N ILE A 249 23.88 -25.78 17.12
CA ILE A 249 22.56 -25.96 16.48
C ILE A 249 22.53 -25.30 15.11
N LEU A 250 23.09 -24.11 14.96
CA LEU A 250 23.20 -23.43 13.66
C LEU A 250 24.07 -24.21 12.66
N GLU A 251 25.18 -24.75 13.11
CA GLU A 251 26.02 -25.65 12.30
C GLU A 251 25.27 -26.91 11.86
N LEU A 252 24.48 -27.51 12.76
CA LEU A 252 23.65 -28.67 12.43
C LEU A 252 22.65 -28.32 11.33
N ILE A 253 21.95 -27.19 11.46
CA ILE A 253 20.98 -26.74 10.46
C ILE A 253 21.69 -26.47 9.12
N THR A 254 22.88 -25.84 9.14
CA THR A 254 23.67 -25.59 7.94
C THR A 254 24.11 -26.88 7.26
N LYS A 255 24.48 -27.92 8.01
CA LYS A 255 24.83 -29.25 7.46
C LYS A 255 23.61 -29.93 6.81
N VAL A 256 22.42 -29.80 7.40
CA VAL A 256 21.19 -30.40 6.87
C VAL A 256 20.69 -29.67 5.65
N SER A 257 20.85 -28.35 5.59
CA SER A 257 20.38 -27.50 4.49
C SER A 257 21.45 -26.46 4.09
N PRO A 258 22.49 -26.87 3.38
CA PRO A 258 23.64 -26.02 3.07
C PRO A 258 23.31 -24.86 2.12
N ASN A 259 22.24 -24.96 1.36
CA ASN A 259 21.80 -23.92 0.42
C ASN A 259 20.71 -22.98 1.00
N SER A 260 20.41 -23.11 2.29
CA SER A 260 19.41 -22.30 2.96
C SER A 260 20.03 -21.11 3.68
N GLN A 261 19.33 -19.98 3.68
CA GLN A 261 19.69 -18.85 4.52
C GLN A 261 19.14 -19.12 5.93
N ILE A 262 20.01 -19.05 6.95
CA ILE A 262 19.68 -19.33 8.34
C ILE A 262 19.88 -18.06 9.15
N ILE A 263 18.84 -17.64 9.88
CA ILE A 263 18.86 -16.44 10.73
C ILE A 263 18.33 -16.85 12.11
N LYS A 264 19.06 -16.47 13.16
CA LYS A 264 18.59 -16.64 14.54
C LYS A 264 17.45 -15.66 14.80
N ASP A 265 16.34 -16.14 15.36
CA ASP A 265 15.12 -15.38 15.67
C ASP A 265 14.85 -15.42 17.19
N GLY A 266 15.39 -14.43 17.90
CA GLY A 266 15.40 -14.42 19.36
C GLY A 266 16.38 -15.43 19.98
N GLU A 267 16.13 -15.83 21.25
CA GLU A 267 17.03 -16.76 21.95
C GLU A 267 16.82 -18.22 21.52
N ASN A 268 15.60 -18.62 21.24
CA ASN A 268 15.18 -20.01 21.02
C ASN A 268 14.62 -20.27 19.61
N GLY A 269 14.55 -19.26 18.75
CA GLY A 269 13.98 -19.34 17.41
C GLY A 269 15.04 -19.37 16.31
N VAL A 270 14.70 -20.03 15.21
CA VAL A 270 15.49 -20.05 13.96
C VAL A 270 14.55 -19.86 12.78
N ARG A 271 14.94 -18.99 11.88
CA ARG A 271 14.31 -18.77 10.58
C ARG A 271 15.20 -19.39 9.50
N ILE A 272 14.66 -20.28 8.71
CA ILE A 272 15.37 -21.01 7.66
C ILE A 272 14.63 -20.79 6.35
N THR A 273 15.29 -20.19 5.38
CA THR A 273 14.70 -19.93 4.06
C THR A 273 15.22 -20.95 3.06
N SER A 274 14.32 -21.72 2.45
CA SER A 274 14.67 -22.87 1.59
C SER A 274 13.71 -23.03 0.41
N ILE A 275 14.25 -23.41 -0.74
CA ILE A 275 13.47 -23.73 -1.96
C ILE A 275 12.64 -25.00 -1.72
N ASP A 276 13.22 -26.02 -1.08
CA ASP A 276 12.55 -27.29 -0.73
C ASP A 276 12.30 -27.35 0.77
N SER A 277 11.39 -26.51 1.23
CA SER A 277 11.09 -26.35 2.66
C SER A 277 10.51 -27.61 3.31
N GLN A 278 9.74 -28.41 2.57
CA GLN A 278 9.14 -29.64 3.12
C GLN A 278 10.20 -30.70 3.40
N ASN A 279 11.08 -30.97 2.45
CA ASN A 279 12.18 -31.91 2.62
C ASN A 279 13.20 -31.41 3.63
N THR A 280 13.51 -30.12 3.60
CA THR A 280 14.38 -29.48 4.61
C THR A 280 13.81 -29.66 6.01
N LEU A 281 12.51 -29.39 6.21
CA LEU A 281 11.86 -29.56 7.51
C LEU A 281 11.89 -31.03 7.98
N ALA A 282 11.58 -31.98 7.10
CA ALA A 282 11.61 -33.39 7.44
C ALA A 282 13.00 -33.81 7.95
N LYS A 283 14.07 -33.43 7.23
CA LYS A 283 15.44 -33.72 7.64
C LYS A 283 15.85 -33.04 8.95
N LEU A 284 15.37 -31.80 9.18
CA LEU A 284 15.64 -31.09 10.44
C LEU A 284 14.97 -31.77 11.63
N ILE A 285 13.70 -32.18 11.49
CA ILE A 285 12.97 -32.89 12.55
C ILE A 285 13.69 -34.20 12.90
N GLU A 286 14.09 -34.98 11.90
CA GLU A 286 14.83 -36.22 12.09
C GLU A 286 16.15 -36.00 12.87
N ASN A 287 16.98 -35.08 12.41
CA ASN A 287 18.28 -34.75 13.02
C ASN A 287 18.13 -34.18 14.45
N PHE A 288 17.10 -33.37 14.70
CA PHE A 288 16.84 -32.81 16.02
C PHE A 288 16.36 -33.90 16.99
N THR A 289 15.52 -34.82 16.52
CA THR A 289 15.05 -35.94 17.30
C THR A 289 16.23 -36.87 17.72
N ILE A 290 17.14 -37.18 16.79
CA ILE A 290 18.35 -37.99 17.07
C ILE A 290 19.24 -37.29 18.11
N LYS A 291 19.35 -35.95 18.08
CA LYS A 291 20.15 -35.19 19.05
C LYS A 291 19.42 -34.80 20.34
N GLY A 292 18.17 -35.25 20.51
CA GLY A 292 17.38 -34.94 21.69
C GLY A 292 16.93 -33.51 21.83
N LEU A 293 17.03 -32.68 20.77
CA LEU A 293 16.55 -31.31 20.74
C LEU A 293 15.02 -31.28 20.62
N LYS A 294 14.36 -30.47 21.45
CA LYS A 294 12.89 -30.43 21.49
C LYS A 294 12.37 -29.23 20.70
N ILE A 295 11.58 -29.50 19.66
CA ILE A 295 10.86 -28.48 18.89
C ILE A 295 9.56 -28.16 19.65
N ILE A 296 9.34 -26.89 19.97
CA ILE A 296 8.11 -26.37 20.60
C ILE A 296 7.07 -26.05 19.53
N ASN A 297 7.51 -25.34 18.48
CA ASN A 297 6.66 -24.92 17.40
C ASN A 297 7.43 -24.92 16.08
N VAL A 298 6.73 -25.22 15.00
CA VAL A 298 7.25 -25.12 13.65
C VAL A 298 6.14 -24.70 12.71
N SER A 299 6.45 -23.75 11.83
CA SER A 299 5.55 -23.35 10.75
C SER A 299 6.33 -23.15 9.45
N ILE A 300 5.68 -23.44 8.34
CA ILE A 300 6.18 -23.11 7.00
C ILE A 300 5.29 -22.00 6.47
N SER A 301 5.89 -20.89 6.10
CA SER A 301 5.21 -19.78 5.43
C SER A 301 5.71 -19.66 3.99
N SER A 302 4.77 -19.39 3.08
CA SER A 302 5.11 -18.96 1.73
C SER A 302 5.83 -17.62 1.77
N PRO A 303 6.63 -17.27 0.74
CA PRO A 303 7.30 -16.00 0.67
C PRO A 303 6.33 -14.84 0.90
N SER A 304 6.74 -13.86 1.68
CA SER A 304 5.99 -12.63 1.85
C SER A 304 6.20 -11.72 0.63
N LEU A 305 5.32 -10.77 0.43
CA LEU A 305 5.53 -9.74 -0.59
C LEU A 305 6.78 -8.89 -0.29
N GLU A 306 7.17 -8.79 0.99
CA GLU A 306 8.40 -8.12 1.43
C GLU A 306 9.65 -8.87 0.94
N ASP A 307 9.68 -10.20 1.04
CA ASP A 307 10.80 -11.02 0.53
C ASP A 307 10.95 -10.85 -0.98
N VAL A 308 9.82 -10.84 -1.70
CA VAL A 308 9.79 -10.56 -3.15
C VAL A 308 10.36 -9.18 -3.45
N PHE A 309 9.90 -8.16 -2.74
CA PHE A 309 10.34 -6.78 -2.92
C PHE A 309 11.84 -6.61 -2.67
N LEU A 310 12.35 -7.16 -1.56
CA LEU A 310 13.78 -7.10 -1.20
C LEU A 310 14.66 -7.80 -2.24
N THR A 311 14.17 -8.87 -2.85
CA THR A 311 14.88 -9.59 -3.92
C THR A 311 14.98 -8.77 -5.21
N MET A 312 13.95 -7.95 -5.50
CA MET A 312 13.86 -7.19 -6.75
C MET A 312 14.50 -5.81 -6.70
N VAL A 313 14.64 -5.22 -5.51
CA VAL A 313 15.13 -3.84 -5.34
C VAL A 313 16.65 -3.80 -5.05
N LYS A 314 17.26 -4.95 -4.78
CA LYS A 314 18.73 -5.08 -4.74
C LYS A 314 19.32 -4.80 -6.11
#